data_d49dd061e60f8dd6f78d03f5b8f91244
#
_entry.id   d49dd061e60f8dd6f78d03f5b8f91244
#
_cell.length_a   1.000
_cell.length_b   1.000
_cell.length_c   1.000
_cell.angle_alpha   90.00
_cell.angle_beta   90.00
_cell.angle_gamma   90.00
#
_symmetry.space_group_name_H-M   'P 1'
#
loop_
_entity.id
_entity.type
_entity.pdbx_description
1 polymer ?
#
loop_
_entity_poly.entity_id
_entity_poly.type
_entity_poly.pdbx_seq_one_letter_code
_entity_poly.pdbx_strand_id
1 'polypeptide(L)'
;MNGPVTLANATNVSALALDYAIESEKPGTSRIAPGATLEECVRFCENFVAAQFMGSFSYLGAGSWVANTDRIGRYCSIGQGVLIGAGPHPVDWLSTSTFFYRRAMWTSHPTVEQFYENHPVDPQFEQSPCRIGNDVWIGSHAVIMMGVNVGDGAVIGANATVTKDVPPYAIVAGSPAKVIRTRFSAETIERLLASQWWNLHPSQLKGLNYSDIEQCLATLANANLAENTYQPRRLRAEEWIVL
;
A
#
# COMPACT_ATOMS: atom_id res chain seq x y z
N MET A 1 20.56 -13.35 8.57
CA MET A 1 19.50 -12.56 7.88
C MET A 1 19.44 -13.07 6.45
N ASN A 2 18.46 -13.88 6.12
CA ASN A 2 18.28 -14.33 4.75
C ASN A 2 17.65 -13.19 3.96
N GLY A 3 18.29 -12.76 2.87
CA GLY A 3 17.74 -11.77 1.95
C GLY A 3 16.41 -12.26 1.33
N PRO A 4 15.64 -11.39 0.66
CA PRO A 4 14.41 -11.80 0.00
C PRO A 4 14.69 -12.87 -1.05
N VAL A 5 13.84 -13.91 -1.10
CA VAL A 5 13.89 -14.90 -2.18
C VAL A 5 13.32 -14.26 -3.45
N THR A 6 14.04 -14.46 -4.54
CA THR A 6 13.71 -13.88 -5.85
C THR A 6 12.82 -14.83 -6.64
N LEU A 7 11.74 -14.29 -7.22
CA LEU A 7 10.94 -15.00 -8.22
C LEU A 7 11.48 -14.69 -9.62
N ALA A 8 12.11 -15.67 -10.21
CA ALA A 8 12.43 -15.69 -11.63
C ALA A 8 11.75 -16.92 -12.27
N ASN A 9 10.84 -16.69 -13.21
CA ASN A 9 10.09 -17.64 -14.04
C ASN A 9 8.70 -18.09 -13.56
N ALA A 10 7.72 -17.84 -14.39
CA ALA A 10 6.28 -17.99 -14.17
C ALA A 10 5.77 -19.41 -13.81
N THR A 11 6.51 -20.45 -14.02
CA THR A 11 6.08 -21.84 -13.77
C THR A 11 6.09 -22.25 -12.29
N ASN A 12 6.79 -21.52 -11.43
CA ASN A 12 6.89 -21.81 -9.99
C ASN A 12 6.27 -20.73 -9.08
N VAL A 13 5.73 -19.64 -9.64
CA VAL A 13 5.23 -18.49 -8.90
C VAL A 13 4.09 -18.89 -7.96
N SER A 14 3.12 -19.65 -8.44
CA SER A 14 1.93 -20.01 -7.64
C SER A 14 2.31 -20.95 -6.46
N ALA A 15 3.21 -21.91 -6.68
CA ALA A 15 3.64 -22.82 -5.61
C ALA A 15 4.46 -22.08 -4.54
N LEU A 16 5.35 -21.19 -4.96
CA LEU A 16 6.16 -20.40 -4.04
C LEU A 16 5.33 -19.35 -3.31
N ALA A 17 4.37 -18.73 -3.99
CA ALA A 17 3.41 -17.80 -3.36
C ALA A 17 2.60 -18.49 -2.26
N LEU A 18 2.12 -19.70 -2.49
CA LEU A 18 1.41 -20.51 -1.48
C LEU A 18 2.32 -20.86 -0.29
N ASP A 19 3.59 -21.20 -0.52
CA ASP A 19 4.55 -21.47 0.58
C ASP A 19 4.76 -20.25 1.48
N TYR A 20 4.64 -19.03 0.92
CA TYR A 20 4.72 -17.76 1.67
C TYR A 20 3.35 -17.29 2.16
N ALA A 21 2.28 -18.09 2.00
CA ALA A 21 0.90 -17.66 2.28
C ALA A 21 0.57 -16.30 1.62
N ILE A 22 1.05 -16.12 0.39
CA ILE A 22 0.67 -15.01 -0.48
C ILE A 22 -0.47 -15.54 -1.35
N GLU A 23 -1.69 -15.13 -1.04
CA GLU A 23 -2.90 -15.71 -1.59
C GLU A 23 -3.63 -14.75 -2.51
N SER A 24 -4.21 -15.28 -3.59
CA SER A 24 -5.20 -14.58 -4.39
C SER A 24 -6.54 -15.33 -4.31
N GLU A 25 -7.61 -14.64 -3.94
CA GLU A 25 -8.95 -15.21 -3.87
C GLU A 25 -9.47 -15.66 -5.24
N LYS A 26 -8.96 -15.03 -6.31
CA LYS A 26 -9.22 -15.40 -7.70
C LYS A 26 -7.90 -15.61 -8.44
N PRO A 27 -7.36 -16.82 -8.46
CA PRO A 27 -6.09 -17.13 -9.11
C PRO A 27 -6.04 -16.65 -10.57
N GLY A 28 -4.90 -16.11 -10.96
CA GLY A 28 -4.68 -15.61 -12.32
C GLY A 28 -5.19 -14.20 -12.59
N THR A 29 -5.71 -13.49 -11.59
CA THR A 29 -6.32 -12.17 -11.78
C THR A 29 -5.54 -11.02 -11.16
N SER A 30 -4.74 -11.27 -10.12
CA SER A 30 -3.94 -10.23 -9.47
C SER A 30 -2.57 -10.08 -10.15
N ARG A 31 -2.16 -8.84 -10.41
CA ARG A 31 -0.88 -8.50 -11.05
C ARG A 31 0.00 -7.71 -10.10
N ILE A 32 1.19 -8.21 -9.86
CA ILE A 32 2.21 -7.57 -9.01
C ILE A 32 3.34 -7.06 -9.90
N ALA A 33 3.67 -5.77 -9.77
CA ALA A 33 4.69 -5.14 -10.60
C ALA A 33 6.12 -5.59 -10.24
N PRO A 34 7.04 -5.56 -11.21
CA PRO A 34 8.47 -5.76 -10.96
C PRO A 34 9.00 -4.80 -9.89
N GLY A 35 9.92 -5.28 -9.07
CA GLY A 35 10.52 -4.53 -7.96
C GLY A 35 9.74 -4.60 -6.65
N ALA A 36 8.50 -5.06 -6.67
CA ALA A 36 7.69 -5.21 -5.47
C ALA A 36 8.30 -6.26 -4.52
N THR A 37 8.32 -5.94 -3.24
CA THR A 37 8.69 -6.87 -2.16
C THR A 37 7.46 -7.11 -1.30
N LEU A 38 7.05 -8.38 -1.19
CA LEU A 38 5.93 -8.80 -0.37
C LEU A 38 6.45 -9.55 0.86
N GLU A 39 5.98 -9.21 2.04
CA GLU A 39 6.12 -10.08 3.19
C GLU A 39 5.14 -11.26 3.07
N GLU A 40 5.39 -12.36 3.77
CA GLU A 40 4.47 -13.50 3.83
C GLU A 40 3.10 -13.10 4.44
N CYS A 41 2.07 -13.92 4.24
CA CYS A 41 0.72 -13.71 4.76
C CYS A 41 0.05 -12.42 4.24
N VAL A 42 0.06 -12.20 2.94
CA VAL A 42 -0.70 -11.14 2.28
C VAL A 42 -1.77 -11.73 1.35
N ARG A 43 -2.89 -11.00 1.16
CA ARG A 43 -4.01 -11.49 0.34
C ARG A 43 -4.43 -10.46 -0.70
N PHE A 44 -4.77 -10.98 -1.88
CA PHE A 44 -5.20 -10.22 -3.04
C PHE A 44 -6.54 -10.73 -3.60
N CYS A 45 -7.23 -9.88 -4.37
CA CYS A 45 -8.41 -10.26 -5.13
C CYS A 45 -8.55 -9.33 -6.34
N GLU A 46 -8.24 -9.82 -7.54
CA GLU A 46 -8.34 -9.04 -8.79
C GLU A 46 -7.64 -7.67 -8.71
N ASN A 47 -6.39 -7.64 -8.22
CA ASN A 47 -5.69 -6.39 -7.94
C ASN A 47 -4.58 -6.10 -8.96
N PHE A 48 -4.30 -4.80 -9.13
CA PHE A 48 -3.06 -4.32 -9.71
C PHE A 48 -2.22 -3.67 -8.60
N VAL A 49 -1.00 -4.16 -8.40
CA VAL A 49 -0.13 -3.70 -7.30
C VAL A 49 1.23 -3.31 -7.83
N ALA A 50 1.50 -2.01 -7.85
CA ALA A 50 2.78 -1.40 -8.14
C ALA A 50 3.29 -0.62 -6.90
N ALA A 51 3.26 -1.27 -5.73
CA ALA A 51 3.91 -0.82 -4.51
C ALA A 51 5.31 -1.45 -4.43
N GLN A 52 6.28 -0.70 -3.91
CA GLN A 52 7.63 -1.26 -3.70
C GLN A 52 7.65 -2.24 -2.53
N PHE A 53 6.75 -2.08 -1.55
CA PHE A 53 6.66 -2.94 -0.38
C PHE A 53 5.22 -3.14 0.08
N MET A 54 4.88 -4.38 0.48
CA MET A 54 3.63 -4.70 1.19
C MET A 54 3.91 -5.63 2.37
N GLY A 55 3.48 -5.19 3.56
CA GLY A 55 3.71 -5.87 4.83
C GLY A 55 2.70 -6.97 5.14
N SER A 56 3.11 -7.91 5.97
CA SER A 56 2.34 -9.09 6.40
C SER A 56 0.97 -8.73 6.98
N PHE A 57 0.03 -9.65 6.86
CA PHE A 57 -1.33 -9.57 7.40
C PHE A 57 -2.17 -8.45 6.79
N SER A 58 -1.73 -7.93 5.63
CA SER A 58 -2.46 -6.94 4.86
C SER A 58 -3.22 -7.58 3.70
N TYR A 59 -4.38 -7.03 3.36
CA TYR A 59 -5.16 -7.49 2.23
C TYR A 59 -5.74 -6.35 1.40
N LEU A 60 -5.96 -6.64 0.11
CA LEU A 60 -6.67 -5.77 -0.82
C LEU A 60 -7.94 -6.45 -1.31
N GLY A 61 -9.06 -5.77 -1.12
CA GLY A 61 -10.36 -6.18 -1.69
C GLY A 61 -10.41 -6.08 -3.21
N ALA A 62 -11.38 -6.74 -3.79
CA ALA A 62 -11.51 -6.91 -5.24
C ALA A 62 -11.43 -5.60 -6.03
N GLY A 63 -10.70 -5.63 -7.15
CA GLY A 63 -10.62 -4.53 -8.09
C GLY A 63 -9.84 -3.30 -7.59
N SER A 64 -9.11 -3.41 -6.48
CA SER A 64 -8.28 -2.30 -6.01
C SER A 64 -7.03 -2.16 -6.88
N TRP A 65 -6.65 -0.89 -7.12
CA TRP A 65 -5.52 -0.49 -7.94
C TRP A 65 -4.52 0.30 -7.10
N VAL A 66 -3.31 -0.22 -6.98
CA VAL A 66 -2.20 0.43 -6.26
C VAL A 66 -1.12 0.81 -7.27
N ALA A 67 -0.86 2.11 -7.40
CA ALA A 67 0.19 2.65 -8.25
C ALA A 67 1.00 3.69 -7.46
N ASN A 68 2.19 4.05 -7.94
CA ASN A 68 3.02 5.11 -7.34
C ASN A 68 3.06 5.05 -5.80
N THR A 69 3.28 3.87 -5.26
CA THR A 69 3.25 3.62 -3.82
C THR A 69 4.59 3.04 -3.37
N ASP A 70 5.23 3.69 -2.41
CA ASP A 70 6.47 3.22 -1.80
C ASP A 70 6.16 2.00 -0.91
N ARG A 71 5.19 2.16 0.00
CA ARG A 71 4.86 1.07 0.92
C ARG A 71 3.39 1.02 1.33
N ILE A 72 2.95 -0.19 1.59
CA ILE A 72 1.78 -0.51 2.41
C ILE A 72 2.31 -1.27 3.63
N GLY A 73 2.00 -0.79 4.82
CA GLY A 73 2.46 -1.40 6.09
C GLY A 73 1.82 -2.75 6.36
N ARG A 74 2.02 -3.26 7.57
CA ARG A 74 1.42 -4.50 8.08
C ARG A 74 0.02 -4.27 8.63
N TYR A 75 -0.80 -5.32 8.66
CA TYR A 75 -2.17 -5.33 9.23
C TYR A 75 -3.13 -4.35 8.54
N CYS A 76 -2.87 -3.97 7.30
CA CYS A 76 -3.74 -3.07 6.55
C CYS A 76 -4.98 -3.79 6.00
N SER A 77 -6.14 -3.18 6.21
CA SER A 77 -7.43 -3.63 5.68
C SER A 77 -7.87 -2.68 4.56
N ILE A 78 -7.71 -3.09 3.31
CA ILE A 78 -8.04 -2.26 2.14
C ILE A 78 -9.27 -2.83 1.45
N GLY A 79 -10.35 -2.04 1.39
CA GLY A 79 -11.63 -2.41 0.81
C GLY A 79 -11.57 -2.61 -0.70
N GLN A 80 -12.69 -3.00 -1.29
CA GLN A 80 -12.79 -3.19 -2.74
C GLN A 80 -12.75 -1.87 -3.51
N GLY A 81 -12.23 -1.89 -4.75
CA GLY A 81 -12.24 -0.76 -5.67
C GLY A 81 -11.46 0.46 -5.18
N VAL A 82 -10.54 0.29 -4.25
CA VAL A 82 -9.68 1.38 -3.75
C VAL A 82 -8.63 1.73 -4.79
N LEU A 83 -8.42 3.03 -5.03
CA LEU A 83 -7.36 3.55 -5.87
C LEU A 83 -6.30 4.25 -5.01
N ILE A 84 -5.08 3.74 -4.99
CA ILE A 84 -3.94 4.35 -4.29
C ILE A 84 -2.94 4.85 -5.31
N GLY A 85 -2.48 6.10 -5.15
CA GLY A 85 -1.47 6.72 -6.00
C GLY A 85 -2.06 7.29 -7.29
N ALA A 86 -3.31 7.75 -7.25
CA ALA A 86 -3.94 8.46 -8.36
C ALA A 86 -3.13 9.72 -8.70
N GLY A 87 -2.57 9.75 -9.91
CA GLY A 87 -1.74 10.85 -10.37
C GLY A 87 -2.55 12.05 -10.87
N PRO A 88 -2.02 13.28 -10.73
CA PRO A 88 -2.59 14.46 -11.34
C PRO A 88 -2.25 14.54 -12.83
N HIS A 89 -2.94 15.42 -13.53
CA HIS A 89 -2.59 15.93 -14.84
C HIS A 89 -2.25 17.43 -14.74
N PRO A 90 -1.41 17.98 -15.63
CA PRO A 90 -1.13 19.42 -15.66
C PRO A 90 -2.41 20.17 -16.01
N VAL A 91 -2.83 21.09 -15.14
CA VAL A 91 -4.07 21.87 -15.34
C VAL A 91 -3.80 23.27 -15.91
N ASP A 92 -2.54 23.67 -15.94
CA ASP A 92 -2.04 24.98 -16.40
C ASP A 92 -1.27 24.89 -17.75
N TRP A 93 -1.22 23.70 -18.36
CA TRP A 93 -0.64 23.49 -19.68
C TRP A 93 -1.70 23.66 -20.78
N LEU A 94 -1.25 23.78 -22.06
CA LEU A 94 -2.14 23.78 -23.22
C LEU A 94 -3.10 22.61 -23.23
N SER A 95 -2.66 21.45 -22.72
CA SER A 95 -3.48 20.24 -22.66
C SER A 95 -3.13 19.41 -21.41
N THR A 96 -4.15 18.80 -20.83
CA THR A 96 -4.01 17.80 -19.77
C THR A 96 -3.63 16.42 -20.28
N SER A 97 -3.59 16.21 -21.61
CA SER A 97 -3.34 14.90 -22.22
C SER A 97 -1.93 14.39 -21.96
N THR A 98 -1.84 13.14 -21.51
CA THR A 98 -0.58 12.42 -21.34
C THR A 98 0.23 12.31 -22.63
N PHE A 99 -0.41 12.48 -23.78
CA PHE A 99 0.27 12.53 -25.09
C PHE A 99 1.41 13.55 -25.12
N PHE A 100 1.31 14.66 -24.43
CA PHE A 100 2.31 15.72 -24.47
C PHE A 100 3.50 15.53 -23.51
N TYR A 101 3.45 14.55 -22.59
CA TYR A 101 4.48 14.37 -21.57
C TYR A 101 4.78 12.92 -21.17
N ARG A 102 4.06 11.91 -21.70
CA ARG A 102 4.26 10.49 -21.36
C ARG A 102 4.34 9.60 -22.59
N ARG A 103 5.44 9.73 -23.37
CA ARG A 103 5.66 8.91 -24.56
C ARG A 103 5.41 7.41 -24.33
N ALA A 104 5.85 6.87 -23.20
CA ALA A 104 5.72 5.44 -22.89
C ALA A 104 4.28 4.92 -22.84
N MET A 105 3.28 5.79 -22.75
CA MET A 105 1.87 5.41 -22.81
C MET A 105 1.32 5.26 -24.23
N TRP A 106 2.09 5.64 -25.24
CA TRP A 106 1.63 5.69 -26.62
C TRP A 106 2.35 4.65 -27.46
N THR A 107 1.59 3.91 -28.27
CA THR A 107 2.15 2.92 -29.21
C THR A 107 2.95 3.61 -30.30
N SER A 108 3.97 2.92 -30.84
CA SER A 108 4.71 3.38 -32.00
C SER A 108 3.77 3.48 -33.20
N HIS A 109 3.54 4.71 -33.66
CA HIS A 109 2.78 5.07 -34.85
C HIS A 109 3.50 6.24 -35.52
N PRO A 110 3.55 6.31 -36.87
CA PRO A 110 4.29 7.37 -37.57
C PRO A 110 3.99 8.78 -37.07
N THR A 111 2.71 9.10 -36.80
CA THR A 111 2.33 10.40 -36.26
C THR A 111 2.85 10.65 -34.85
N VAL A 112 2.91 9.62 -33.99
CA VAL A 112 3.45 9.70 -32.63
C VAL A 112 4.95 9.88 -32.69
N GLU A 113 5.64 9.10 -33.50
CA GLU A 113 7.09 9.18 -33.68
C GLU A 113 7.48 10.58 -34.21
N GLN A 114 6.79 11.07 -35.23
CA GLN A 114 7.02 12.41 -35.78
C GLN A 114 6.84 13.51 -34.74
N PHE A 115 5.83 13.39 -33.86
CA PHE A 115 5.63 14.36 -32.79
C PHE A 115 6.80 14.36 -31.79
N TYR A 116 7.25 13.15 -31.38
CA TYR A 116 8.31 13.01 -30.37
C TYR A 116 9.73 13.12 -30.93
N GLU A 117 9.94 13.17 -32.27
CA GLU A 117 11.26 13.17 -32.88
C GLU A 117 12.18 14.30 -32.37
N ASN A 118 11.62 15.47 -32.09
CA ASN A 118 12.34 16.62 -31.55
C ASN A 118 11.61 17.28 -30.37
N HIS A 119 10.66 16.58 -29.77
CA HIS A 119 9.89 17.13 -28.66
C HIS A 119 10.59 16.79 -27.35
N PRO A 120 11.06 17.80 -26.58
CA PRO A 120 11.60 17.55 -25.26
C PRO A 120 10.46 17.06 -24.36
N VAL A 121 10.49 15.80 -24.00
CA VAL A 121 9.59 15.28 -22.96
C VAL A 121 10.11 15.80 -21.64
N ASP A 122 9.43 16.78 -21.06
CA ASP A 122 9.78 17.29 -19.73
C ASP A 122 9.21 16.38 -18.64
N PRO A 123 10.08 15.65 -17.92
CA PRO A 123 9.65 14.74 -16.86
C PRO A 123 9.30 15.43 -15.54
N GLN A 124 9.16 16.76 -15.49
CA GLN A 124 9.03 17.54 -14.25
C GLN A 124 7.72 17.33 -13.47
N PHE A 125 7.01 16.26 -13.69
CA PHE A 125 6.07 15.78 -12.72
C PHE A 125 6.83 14.96 -11.66
N GLU A 126 7.32 15.63 -10.60
CA GLU A 126 7.77 14.92 -9.41
C GLU A 126 6.60 14.12 -8.85
N GLN A 127 6.68 12.83 -9.07
CA GLN A 127 5.69 11.89 -8.60
C GLN A 127 6.16 11.31 -7.26
N SER A 128 5.96 12.05 -6.18
CA SER A 128 6.20 11.49 -4.85
C SER A 128 5.29 10.29 -4.63
N PRO A 129 5.82 9.12 -4.27
CA PRO A 129 5.00 7.94 -4.02
C PRO A 129 4.14 8.11 -2.77
N CYS A 130 3.01 7.43 -2.75
CA CYS A 130 2.21 7.28 -1.54
C CYS A 130 2.93 6.42 -0.51
N ARG A 131 2.62 6.65 0.77
CA ARG A 131 3.01 5.79 1.89
C ARG A 131 1.79 5.47 2.74
N ILE A 132 1.51 4.19 2.90
CA ILE A 132 0.46 3.71 3.78
C ILE A 132 1.14 3.06 5.00
N GLY A 133 0.83 3.57 6.18
CA GLY A 133 1.34 3.07 7.45
C GLY A 133 0.85 1.66 7.79
N ASN A 134 1.05 1.26 9.04
CA ASN A 134 0.57 -0.03 9.56
C ASN A 134 -0.83 0.12 10.16
N ASP A 135 -1.59 -0.96 10.24
CA ASP A 135 -2.95 -0.98 10.83
C ASP A 135 -3.90 0.07 10.21
N VAL A 136 -3.74 0.35 8.91
CA VAL A 136 -4.59 1.30 8.21
C VAL A 136 -5.82 0.60 7.66
N TRP A 137 -6.99 1.17 7.91
CA TRP A 137 -8.23 0.75 7.27
C TRP A 137 -8.63 1.75 6.18
N ILE A 138 -8.73 1.27 4.93
CA ILE A 138 -9.23 2.04 3.80
C ILE A 138 -10.57 1.46 3.36
N GLY A 139 -11.62 2.26 3.50
CA GLY A 139 -12.98 1.89 3.07
C GLY A 139 -13.09 1.77 1.55
N SER A 140 -14.05 0.97 1.10
CA SER A 140 -14.28 0.68 -0.31
C SER A 140 -14.42 1.95 -1.17
N HIS A 141 -13.88 1.88 -2.38
CA HIS A 141 -13.92 2.97 -3.38
C HIS A 141 -13.28 4.29 -2.93
N ALA A 142 -12.45 4.29 -1.90
CA ALA A 142 -11.66 5.45 -1.56
C ALA A 142 -10.55 5.70 -2.59
N VAL A 143 -10.21 6.97 -2.79
CA VAL A 143 -9.13 7.41 -3.66
C VAL A 143 -8.06 8.10 -2.83
N ILE A 144 -6.84 7.59 -2.87
CA ILE A 144 -5.66 8.22 -2.26
C ILE A 144 -4.84 8.86 -3.38
N MET A 145 -4.74 10.19 -3.35
CA MET A 145 -3.95 10.91 -4.36
C MET A 145 -2.46 10.65 -4.19
N MET A 146 -1.73 10.70 -5.29
CA MET A 146 -0.28 10.56 -5.31
C MET A 146 0.40 11.52 -4.31
N GLY A 147 1.48 11.06 -3.68
CA GLY A 147 2.26 11.83 -2.70
C GLY A 147 1.70 11.85 -1.28
N VAL A 148 0.50 11.32 -1.08
CA VAL A 148 -0.14 11.31 0.24
C VAL A 148 0.51 10.27 1.16
N ASN A 149 0.81 10.67 2.40
CA ASN A 149 1.20 9.80 3.48
C ASN A 149 0.00 9.54 4.42
N VAL A 150 -0.33 8.28 4.63
CA VAL A 150 -1.36 7.85 5.57
C VAL A 150 -0.68 7.24 6.79
N GLY A 151 -0.86 7.86 7.95
CA GLY A 151 -0.21 7.46 9.21
C GLY A 151 -0.72 6.13 9.75
N ASP A 152 0.06 5.52 10.64
CA ASP A 152 -0.28 4.24 11.27
C ASP A 152 -1.64 4.32 11.97
N GLY A 153 -2.43 3.27 11.88
CA GLY A 153 -3.73 3.16 12.53
C GLY A 153 -4.83 4.08 11.98
N ALA A 154 -4.57 4.81 10.88
CA ALA A 154 -5.57 5.71 10.29
C ALA A 154 -6.74 4.95 9.68
N VAL A 155 -7.88 5.61 9.60
CA VAL A 155 -9.10 5.10 8.96
C VAL A 155 -9.54 6.07 7.87
N ILE A 156 -9.67 5.55 6.65
CA ILE A 156 -10.21 6.28 5.50
C ILE A 156 -11.62 5.79 5.23
N GLY A 157 -12.61 6.68 5.32
CA GLY A 157 -14.00 6.34 5.05
C GLY A 157 -14.22 5.89 3.59
N ALA A 158 -15.23 5.07 3.37
CA ALA A 158 -15.62 4.64 2.03
C ALA A 158 -15.94 5.86 1.14
N ASN A 159 -15.60 5.78 -0.15
CA ASN A 159 -15.75 6.85 -1.14
C ASN A 159 -15.03 8.17 -0.80
N ALA A 160 -14.09 8.17 0.15
CA ALA A 160 -13.31 9.36 0.46
C ALA A 160 -12.27 9.64 -0.62
N THR A 161 -12.01 10.92 -0.92
CA THR A 161 -10.91 11.36 -1.78
C THR A 161 -9.85 12.05 -0.93
N VAL A 162 -8.77 11.36 -0.64
CA VAL A 162 -7.68 11.85 0.23
C VAL A 162 -6.66 12.61 -0.60
N THR A 163 -6.57 13.91 -0.37
CA THR A 163 -5.71 14.83 -1.13
C THR A 163 -4.58 15.43 -0.28
N LYS A 164 -4.51 15.08 1.00
CA LYS A 164 -3.50 15.57 1.96
C LYS A 164 -3.12 14.43 2.90
N ASP A 165 -1.96 14.55 3.53
CA ASP A 165 -1.50 13.59 4.53
C ASP A 165 -2.53 13.39 5.64
N VAL A 166 -2.64 12.14 6.10
CA VAL A 166 -3.55 11.72 7.16
C VAL A 166 -2.74 11.40 8.41
N PRO A 167 -2.98 12.10 9.53
CA PRO A 167 -2.28 11.84 10.78
C PRO A 167 -2.49 10.41 11.28
N PRO A 168 -1.55 9.86 12.07
CA PRO A 168 -1.74 8.56 12.71
C PRO A 168 -3.03 8.51 13.52
N TYR A 169 -3.72 7.38 13.45
CA TYR A 169 -4.99 7.12 14.15
C TYR A 169 -6.12 8.12 13.87
N ALA A 170 -5.98 8.99 12.85
CA ALA A 170 -7.08 9.85 12.42
C ALA A 170 -8.12 9.06 11.61
N ILE A 171 -9.38 9.45 11.77
CA ILE A 171 -10.50 9.00 10.92
C ILE A 171 -10.84 10.15 9.99
N VAL A 172 -10.72 9.90 8.68
CA VAL A 172 -11.03 10.88 7.64
C VAL A 172 -12.14 10.38 6.73
N ALA A 173 -12.98 11.29 6.24
CA ALA A 173 -14.03 10.96 5.27
C ALA A 173 -14.37 12.17 4.40
N GLY A 174 -15.08 11.93 3.29
CA GLY A 174 -15.57 12.94 2.35
C GLY A 174 -14.66 13.13 1.14
N SER A 175 -15.09 14.03 0.24
CA SER A 175 -14.35 14.41 -0.99
C SER A 175 -14.39 15.93 -1.15
N PRO A 176 -13.26 16.64 -0.91
CA PRO A 176 -12.01 16.12 -0.37
C PRO A 176 -12.14 15.66 1.09
N ALA A 177 -11.38 14.64 1.47
CA ALA A 177 -11.41 14.07 2.81
C ALA A 177 -10.97 15.08 3.89
N LYS A 178 -11.68 15.05 5.01
CA LYS A 178 -11.40 15.87 6.20
C LYS A 178 -11.26 14.95 7.40
N VAL A 179 -10.44 15.36 8.37
CA VAL A 179 -10.37 14.70 9.67
C VAL A 179 -11.72 14.90 10.39
N ILE A 180 -12.35 13.79 10.75
CA ILE A 180 -13.61 13.76 11.53
C ILE A 180 -13.27 13.72 13.02
N ARG A 181 -12.37 12.82 13.41
CA ARG A 181 -11.87 12.63 14.78
C ARG A 181 -10.66 11.71 14.77
N THR A 182 -10.06 11.52 15.91
CA THR A 182 -9.09 10.45 16.15
C THR A 182 -9.78 9.18 16.69
N ARG A 183 -9.13 8.02 16.56
CA ARG A 183 -9.61 6.75 17.12
C ARG A 183 -9.55 6.78 18.66
N PHE A 184 -8.51 7.39 19.20
CA PHE A 184 -8.16 7.41 20.62
C PHE A 184 -7.75 8.81 21.07
N SER A 185 -7.50 8.98 22.38
CA SER A 185 -6.87 10.19 22.93
C SER A 185 -5.44 10.36 22.43
N ALA A 186 -4.91 11.58 22.50
CA ALA A 186 -3.51 11.87 22.10
C ALA A 186 -2.50 11.01 22.89
N GLU A 187 -2.71 10.85 24.20
CA GLU A 187 -1.87 10.02 25.06
C GLU A 187 -1.89 8.53 24.64
N THR A 188 -3.08 7.99 24.37
CA THR A 188 -3.23 6.61 23.90
C THR A 188 -2.55 6.42 22.54
N ILE A 189 -2.67 7.39 21.62
CA ILE A 189 -2.03 7.35 20.30
C ILE A 189 -0.50 7.34 20.46
N GLU A 190 0.06 8.17 21.31
CA GLU A 190 1.51 8.23 21.58
C GLU A 190 2.02 6.85 22.07
N ARG A 191 1.33 6.26 23.03
CA ARG A 191 1.67 4.92 23.55
C ARG A 191 1.57 3.83 22.50
N LEU A 192 0.54 3.87 21.63
CA LEU A 192 0.37 2.94 20.52
C LEU A 192 1.51 3.06 19.50
N LEU A 193 1.88 4.29 19.13
CA LEU A 193 3.01 4.53 18.22
C LEU A 193 4.34 4.07 18.83
N ALA A 194 4.55 4.35 20.12
CA ALA A 194 5.75 3.92 20.83
C ALA A 194 5.87 2.40 20.94
N SER A 195 4.75 1.69 21.08
CA SER A 195 4.73 0.22 21.18
C SER A 195 5.17 -0.49 19.93
N GLN A 196 4.99 0.12 18.77
CA GLN A 196 5.23 -0.51 17.45
C GLN A 196 4.74 -1.96 17.36
N TRP A 197 3.59 -2.26 17.94
CA TRP A 197 3.06 -3.61 18.14
C TRP A 197 2.97 -4.44 16.85
N TRP A 198 2.83 -3.80 15.71
CA TRP A 198 2.84 -4.44 14.38
C TRP A 198 4.19 -5.07 14.01
N ASN A 199 5.25 -4.77 14.77
CA ASN A 199 6.56 -5.40 14.62
C ASN A 199 6.77 -6.61 15.54
N LEU A 200 5.86 -6.89 16.45
CA LEU A 200 5.92 -8.08 17.29
C LEU A 200 5.55 -9.34 16.51
N HIS A 201 6.16 -10.46 16.88
CA HIS A 201 5.73 -11.75 16.36
C HIS A 201 4.28 -12.02 16.78
N PRO A 202 3.39 -12.52 15.87
CA PRO A 202 1.96 -12.71 16.20
C PRO A 202 1.68 -13.54 17.46
N SER A 203 2.57 -14.47 17.82
CA SER A 203 2.45 -15.22 19.05
C SER A 203 2.47 -14.35 20.33
N GLN A 204 3.13 -13.20 20.27
CA GLN A 204 3.20 -12.24 21.39
C GLN A 204 1.90 -11.41 21.52
N LEU A 205 1.10 -11.40 20.48
CA LEU A 205 -0.22 -10.75 20.49
C LEU A 205 -1.34 -11.69 20.93
N LYS A 206 -1.04 -13.00 21.01
CA LYS A 206 -2.03 -14.02 21.39
C LYS A 206 -2.51 -13.79 22.82
N GLY A 207 -3.83 -13.75 23.01
CA GLY A 207 -4.44 -13.64 24.34
C GLY A 207 -4.64 -12.20 24.83
N LEU A 208 -4.27 -11.18 24.03
CA LEU A 208 -4.65 -9.81 24.32
C LEU A 208 -6.17 -9.66 24.24
N ASN A 209 -6.73 -8.86 25.13
CA ASN A 209 -8.11 -8.40 25.02
C ASN A 209 -8.19 -7.21 24.08
N TYR A 210 -8.33 -7.46 22.77
CA TYR A 210 -8.31 -6.42 21.73
C TYR A 210 -9.41 -5.35 21.88
N SER A 211 -10.43 -5.59 22.67
CA SER A 211 -11.49 -4.61 22.96
C SER A 211 -11.14 -3.66 24.13
N ASP A 212 -10.12 -3.97 24.90
CA ASP A 212 -9.62 -3.15 26.00
C ASP A 212 -8.24 -2.60 25.67
N ILE A 213 -8.21 -1.38 25.14
CA ILE A 213 -6.97 -0.76 24.66
C ILE A 213 -5.98 -0.51 25.79
N GLU A 214 -6.44 -0.19 27.00
CA GLU A 214 -5.57 0.06 28.14
C GLU A 214 -4.88 -1.21 28.62
N GLN A 215 -5.61 -2.33 28.66
CA GLN A 215 -5.05 -3.63 28.98
C GLN A 215 -4.04 -4.07 27.90
N CYS A 216 -4.36 -3.86 26.60
CA CYS A 216 -3.42 -4.12 25.53
C CYS A 216 -2.13 -3.34 25.70
N LEU A 217 -2.22 -2.03 25.95
CA LEU A 217 -1.06 -1.16 26.11
C LEU A 217 -0.23 -1.51 27.34
N ALA A 218 -0.88 -1.88 28.46
CA ALA A 218 -0.17 -2.33 29.65
C ALA A 218 0.63 -3.62 29.39
N THR A 219 0.07 -4.55 28.59
CA THR A 219 0.75 -5.78 28.21
C THR A 219 1.90 -5.49 27.23
N LEU A 220 1.65 -4.66 26.22
CA LEU A 220 2.65 -4.29 25.21
C LEU A 220 3.83 -3.50 25.79
N ALA A 221 3.62 -2.71 26.84
CA ALA A 221 4.68 -1.98 27.51
C ALA A 221 5.76 -2.90 28.12
N ASN A 222 5.40 -4.15 28.42
CA ASN A 222 6.30 -5.16 28.94
C ASN A 222 6.89 -6.07 27.84
N ALA A 223 6.47 -5.90 26.59
CA ALA A 223 6.99 -6.69 25.47
C ALA A 223 8.41 -6.23 25.11
N ASN A 224 9.36 -7.17 25.11
CA ASN A 224 10.71 -6.91 24.63
C ASN A 224 10.73 -6.98 23.10
N LEU A 225 10.62 -5.83 22.43
CA LEU A 225 10.62 -5.75 20.96
C LEU A 225 11.90 -6.37 20.36
N ALA A 226 13.07 -6.14 21.00
CA ALA A 226 14.33 -6.62 20.45
C ALA A 226 14.40 -8.15 20.34
N GLU A 227 13.78 -8.87 21.29
CA GLU A 227 13.75 -10.32 21.32
C GLU A 227 12.57 -10.92 20.56
N ASN A 228 11.50 -10.15 20.39
CA ASN A 228 10.21 -10.63 19.87
C ASN A 228 9.83 -9.99 18.51
N THR A 229 10.78 -9.35 17.84
CA THR A 229 10.54 -8.77 16.52
C THR A 229 10.18 -9.83 15.49
N TYR A 230 9.07 -9.65 14.82
CA TYR A 230 8.65 -10.49 13.71
C TYR A 230 9.59 -10.33 12.53
N GLN A 231 10.15 -11.44 12.09
CA GLN A 231 11.07 -11.54 10.95
C GLN A 231 10.41 -12.34 9.82
N PRO A 232 9.48 -11.73 9.06
CA PRO A 232 8.78 -12.42 8.00
C PRO A 232 9.73 -12.81 6.87
N ARG A 233 9.41 -13.90 6.21
CA ARG A 233 10.00 -14.22 4.92
C ARG A 233 9.52 -13.19 3.91
N ARG A 234 10.34 -12.89 2.90
CA ARG A 234 10.06 -11.89 1.88
C ARG A 234 10.22 -12.46 0.49
N LEU A 235 9.28 -12.13 -0.37
CA LEU A 235 9.26 -12.47 -1.76
C LEU A 235 9.46 -11.19 -2.59
N ARG A 236 10.42 -11.17 -3.51
CA ARG A 236 10.64 -10.06 -4.43
C ARG A 236 10.24 -10.44 -5.84
N ALA A 237 9.39 -9.63 -6.44
CA ALA A 237 9.03 -9.73 -7.84
C ALA A 237 10.12 -9.10 -8.71
N GLU A 238 10.81 -9.86 -9.56
CA GLU A 238 11.76 -9.29 -10.53
C GLU A 238 11.10 -8.99 -11.88
N GLU A 239 10.03 -9.66 -12.17
CA GLU A 239 9.18 -9.48 -13.34
C GLU A 239 7.71 -9.38 -12.93
N TRP A 240 6.80 -9.14 -13.86
CA TRP A 240 5.38 -9.17 -13.59
C TRP A 240 4.94 -10.54 -13.08
N ILE A 241 4.35 -10.56 -11.91
CA ILE A 241 3.77 -11.76 -11.30
C ILE A 241 2.24 -11.71 -11.47
N VAL A 242 1.67 -12.83 -11.85
CA VAL A 242 0.22 -13.05 -11.88
C VAL A 242 -0.12 -14.10 -10.82
N LEU A 243 -0.90 -13.71 -9.83
CA LEU A 243 -1.34 -14.54 -8.71
C LEU A 243 -2.80 -14.94 -8.85
#